data_1470080acf818389d6bb3418627d80af
#
_entry.id   1470080acf818389d6bb3418627d80af
#
_cell.length_a   1.000
_cell.length_b   1.000
_cell.length_c   1.000
_cell.angle_alpha   90.00
_cell.angle_beta   90.00
_cell.angle_gamma   90.00
#
_symmetry.space_group_name_H-M   'P 1'
#
loop_
_entity.id
_entity.type
_entity.pdbx_description
1 polymer ?
#
loop_
_entity_poly.entity_id
_entity_poly.type
_entity_poly.pdbx_seq_one_letter_code
_entity_poly.pdbx_strand_id
1 'polypeptide(L)'
;MMRNQRIRNSAKGAGSLRSLLFALAIALTGCGNAYPAGLVLVAADSSPTAYVKDGTPSGILVDVVTEAFRRTGERFEVQVMPWARCLAEVRSGRVDGIFSVFKLPERNEFLTYTNVPVITQVLAFFVPADSDVKFDGDIGKLGGLGIGTIRGTSYGLKVDSALKTGVWSTVVETNNVDNLVGMLSLKRIDLAIGYRHVVLDAARNKGYLDKIRELSPGIDEIPSYLAFNKQHDYSKVIANFDRALTSMKDDHSFEAIYEKYLGPKAGH
;
A
#
# COMPACT_ATOMS: atom_id res chain seq x y z
N MET A 1 36.85 -87.77 -31.40
CA MET A 1 37.44 -88.26 -30.13
C MET A 1 36.90 -87.39 -29.04
N MET A 2 35.96 -87.89 -28.30
CA MET A 2 35.82 -87.97 -26.85
C MET A 2 35.83 -86.61 -26.06
N ARG A 3 34.61 -86.32 -25.48
CA ARG A 3 34.33 -86.35 -24.05
C ARG A 3 34.75 -85.03 -23.30
N ASN A 4 34.01 -84.36 -22.56
CA ASN A 4 33.03 -84.74 -21.50
C ASN A 4 32.21 -83.56 -21.04
N GLN A 5 30.96 -83.85 -20.70
CA GLN A 5 30.02 -83.04 -19.91
C GLN A 5 30.58 -82.72 -18.54
N ARG A 6 30.14 -81.60 -17.94
CA ARG A 6 29.48 -81.58 -16.63
C ARG A 6 28.83 -80.26 -16.30
N ILE A 7 27.61 -80.41 -16.05
CA ILE A 7 26.59 -79.67 -15.33
C ILE A 7 27.13 -79.07 -14.02
N ARG A 8 26.70 -77.82 -13.71
CA ARG A 8 26.17 -77.55 -12.37
C ARG A 8 25.31 -76.29 -12.33
N ASN A 9 24.13 -76.55 -11.85
CA ASN A 9 23.04 -75.64 -11.54
C ASN A 9 23.34 -74.70 -10.38
N SER A 10 22.50 -73.67 -10.32
CA SER A 10 21.90 -73.07 -9.16
C SER A 10 22.63 -71.94 -8.46
N ALA A 11 22.13 -70.76 -8.67
CA ALA A 11 21.69 -69.83 -7.62
C ALA A 11 20.95 -68.64 -8.24
N LYS A 12 19.70 -68.86 -8.56
CA LYS A 12 18.75 -67.75 -8.75
C LYS A 12 18.15 -67.43 -7.35
N GLY A 13 18.10 -66.16 -7.00
CA GLY A 13 17.08 -65.71 -6.08
C GLY A 13 17.54 -65.09 -4.79
N ALA A 14 18.26 -63.96 -4.81
CA ALA A 14 18.35 -63.07 -3.62
C ALA A 14 18.63 -61.59 -3.93
N GLY A 15 18.51 -61.13 -5.21
CA GLY A 15 18.87 -59.76 -5.62
C GLY A 15 17.69 -58.78 -5.75
N SER A 16 16.46 -59.29 -5.86
CA SER A 16 15.35 -58.42 -6.27
C SER A 16 14.58 -57.74 -5.12
N LEU A 17 14.65 -58.23 -3.91
CA LEU A 17 13.91 -57.69 -2.78
C LEU A 17 14.63 -56.50 -2.09
N ARG A 18 15.96 -56.47 -2.14
CA ARG A 18 16.76 -55.36 -1.56
C ARG A 18 16.76 -54.11 -2.45
N SER A 19 16.63 -54.27 -3.80
CA SER A 19 16.57 -53.13 -4.71
C SER A 19 15.21 -52.39 -4.69
N LEU A 20 14.12 -53.08 -4.38
CA LEU A 20 12.79 -52.46 -4.25
C LEU A 20 12.64 -51.67 -2.95
N LEU A 21 13.27 -52.07 -1.87
CA LEU A 21 13.24 -51.33 -0.59
C LEU A 21 14.12 -50.07 -0.63
N PHE A 22 15.16 -50.01 -1.44
CA PHE A 22 16.01 -48.84 -1.58
C PHE A 22 15.37 -47.79 -2.51
N ALA A 23 14.58 -48.19 -3.53
CA ALA A 23 13.85 -47.29 -4.39
C ALA A 23 12.63 -46.64 -3.67
N LEU A 24 12.01 -47.30 -2.69
CA LEU A 24 10.88 -46.75 -1.95
C LEU A 24 11.33 -45.76 -0.84
N ALA A 25 12.57 -45.86 -0.33
CA ALA A 25 13.10 -44.94 0.67
C ALA A 25 13.50 -43.56 0.07
N ILE A 26 13.78 -43.46 -1.23
CA ILE A 26 14.14 -42.20 -1.90
C ILE A 26 12.90 -41.38 -2.28
N ALA A 27 11.72 -42.01 -2.43
CA ALA A 27 10.48 -41.31 -2.79
C ALA A 27 9.82 -40.56 -1.61
N LEU A 28 10.27 -40.78 -0.36
CA LEU A 28 9.70 -40.15 0.85
C LEU A 28 10.49 -38.92 1.38
N THR A 29 11.62 -38.58 0.76
CA THR A 29 12.42 -37.41 1.15
C THR A 29 12.20 -36.18 0.28
N GLY A 30 11.22 -36.21 -0.63
CA GLY A 30 10.91 -35.13 -1.57
C GLY A 30 9.77 -34.19 -1.15
N CYS A 31 9.18 -34.34 0.05
CA CYS A 31 8.35 -33.29 0.61
C CYS A 31 9.27 -32.24 1.27
N GLY A 32 9.99 -31.48 0.42
CA GLY A 32 10.49 -30.19 0.85
C GLY A 32 9.30 -29.43 1.39
N ASN A 33 9.34 -29.06 2.66
CA ASN A 33 8.47 -28.02 3.20
C ASN A 33 8.69 -26.79 2.32
N ALA A 34 7.87 -26.62 1.31
CA ALA A 34 7.66 -25.32 0.71
C ALA A 34 7.11 -24.48 1.85
N TYR A 35 7.99 -23.73 2.54
CA TYR A 35 7.53 -22.64 3.37
C TYR A 35 6.64 -21.80 2.48
N PRO A 36 5.40 -21.56 2.85
CA PRO A 36 4.58 -20.68 2.04
C PRO A 36 5.38 -19.39 1.85
N ALA A 37 5.60 -19.03 0.60
CA ALA A 37 6.18 -17.75 0.27
C ALA A 37 5.34 -16.69 1.01
N GLY A 38 6.00 -15.76 1.72
CA GLY A 38 5.29 -14.71 2.44
C GLY A 38 4.44 -13.89 1.47
N LEU A 39 3.46 -13.15 1.99
CA LEU A 39 2.63 -12.25 1.19
C LEU A 39 3.50 -11.17 0.55
N VAL A 40 3.24 -10.85 -0.70
CA VAL A 40 3.85 -9.71 -1.39
C VAL A 40 2.84 -8.57 -1.42
N LEU A 41 3.15 -7.48 -0.72
CA LEU A 41 2.30 -6.29 -0.63
C LEU A 41 2.95 -5.12 -1.36
N VAL A 42 2.13 -4.30 -2.01
CA VAL A 42 2.62 -3.08 -2.66
C VAL A 42 2.01 -1.83 -2.03
N ALA A 43 2.75 -0.73 -2.09
CA ALA A 43 2.30 0.60 -1.70
C ALA A 43 2.79 1.66 -2.67
N ALA A 44 1.99 2.73 -2.82
CA ALA A 44 2.42 3.91 -3.56
C ALA A 44 3.61 4.59 -2.88
N ASP A 45 4.58 5.03 -3.68
CA ASP A 45 5.65 5.91 -3.19
C ASP A 45 5.07 7.28 -2.83
N SER A 46 4.89 7.52 -1.54
CA SER A 46 4.25 8.72 -0.98
C SER A 46 4.69 8.93 0.46
N SER A 47 5.73 9.75 0.68
CA SER A 47 6.14 10.17 2.02
C SER A 47 5.02 11.02 2.67
N PRO A 48 4.82 10.88 3.98
CA PRO A 48 5.47 9.99 4.95
C PRO A 48 4.79 8.62 5.09
N THR A 49 3.83 8.27 4.23
CA THR A 49 3.00 7.06 4.39
C THR A 49 3.71 5.78 3.99
N ALA A 50 4.32 5.75 2.80
CA ALA A 50 5.18 4.66 2.34
C ALA A 50 6.20 5.22 1.34
N TYR A 51 7.47 4.94 1.51
CA TYR A 51 8.57 5.38 0.65
C TYR A 51 9.78 4.46 0.82
N VAL A 52 10.80 4.61 -0.02
CA VAL A 52 12.05 3.88 0.13
C VAL A 52 13.09 4.78 0.80
N LYS A 53 13.67 4.32 1.92
CA LYS A 53 14.79 4.94 2.61
C LYS A 53 15.95 3.96 2.67
N ASP A 54 17.11 4.36 2.15
CA ASP A 54 18.33 3.53 2.13
C ASP A 54 18.08 2.09 1.59
N GLY A 55 17.26 2.00 0.51
CA GLY A 55 16.90 0.73 -0.12
C GLY A 55 15.83 -0.08 0.63
N THR A 56 15.30 0.42 1.76
CA THR A 56 14.33 -0.29 2.59
C THR A 56 12.98 0.42 2.58
N PRO A 57 11.85 -0.28 2.37
CA PRO A 57 10.51 0.26 2.56
C PRO A 57 10.35 0.84 3.96
N SER A 58 9.86 2.06 4.04
CA SER A 58 9.73 2.83 5.28
C SER A 58 8.48 3.70 5.22
N GLY A 59 8.03 4.20 6.36
CA GLY A 59 6.88 5.12 6.45
C GLY A 59 5.82 4.64 7.42
N ILE A 60 4.88 5.53 7.72
CA ILE A 60 3.82 5.29 8.73
C ILE A 60 3.09 3.98 8.46
N LEU A 61 2.61 3.78 7.22
CA LEU A 61 1.81 2.61 6.89
C LEU A 61 2.64 1.34 6.73
N VAL A 62 3.92 1.46 6.36
CA VAL A 62 4.84 0.32 6.38
C VAL A 62 5.01 -0.18 7.81
N ASP A 63 5.21 0.73 8.79
CA ASP A 63 5.33 0.37 10.20
C ASP A 63 4.02 -0.20 10.78
N VAL A 64 2.87 0.41 10.43
CA VAL A 64 1.53 -0.08 10.86
C VAL A 64 1.28 -1.50 10.35
N VAL A 65 1.50 -1.75 9.06
CA VAL A 65 1.29 -3.08 8.44
C VAL A 65 2.28 -4.08 9.02
N THR A 66 3.54 -3.67 9.24
CA THR A 66 4.57 -4.52 9.85
C THR A 66 4.20 -4.95 11.26
N GLU A 67 3.76 -4.03 12.10
CA GLU A 67 3.35 -4.36 13.47
C GLU A 67 2.11 -5.25 13.49
N ALA A 68 1.11 -4.97 12.63
CA ALA A 68 -0.08 -5.80 12.54
C ALA A 68 0.26 -7.25 12.13
N PHE A 69 1.10 -7.46 11.13
CA PHE A 69 1.50 -8.80 10.71
C PHE A 69 2.45 -9.47 11.71
N ARG A 70 3.30 -8.72 12.41
CA ARG A 70 4.09 -9.26 13.52
C ARG A 70 3.19 -9.88 14.61
N ARG A 71 2.05 -9.25 14.94
CA ARG A 71 1.07 -9.76 15.90
C ARG A 71 0.35 -11.02 15.41
N THR A 72 0.19 -11.17 14.11
CA THR A 72 -0.49 -12.36 13.54
C THR A 72 0.46 -13.50 13.17
N GLY A 73 1.77 -13.23 13.12
CA GLY A 73 2.79 -14.20 12.69
C GLY A 73 2.82 -14.44 11.17
N GLU A 74 2.11 -13.62 10.38
CA GLU A 74 2.16 -13.71 8.91
C GLU A 74 3.50 -13.19 8.38
N ARG A 75 4.07 -13.89 7.40
CA ARG A 75 5.25 -13.44 6.67
C ARG A 75 4.84 -12.61 5.48
N PHE A 76 5.51 -11.50 5.25
CA PHE A 76 5.23 -10.63 4.14
C PHE A 76 6.47 -9.84 3.73
N GLU A 77 6.43 -9.27 2.54
CA GLU A 77 7.37 -8.25 2.05
C GLU A 77 6.59 -7.07 1.50
N VAL A 78 7.20 -5.89 1.53
CA VAL A 78 6.62 -4.66 0.96
C VAL A 78 7.46 -4.20 -0.21
N GLN A 79 6.79 -3.85 -1.31
CA GLN A 79 7.39 -3.21 -2.47
C GLN A 79 6.75 -1.83 -2.67
N VAL A 80 7.57 -0.78 -2.68
CA VAL A 80 7.12 0.60 -2.93
C VAL A 80 7.36 0.94 -4.39
N MET A 81 6.30 1.42 -5.07
CA MET A 81 6.34 1.72 -6.50
C MET A 81 5.31 2.78 -6.89
N PRO A 82 5.34 3.33 -8.12
CA PRO A 82 4.32 4.28 -8.57
C PRO A 82 2.91 3.70 -8.48
N TRP A 83 1.92 4.52 -8.07
CA TRP A 83 0.54 4.11 -7.81
C TRP A 83 -0.11 3.30 -8.95
N ALA A 84 0.02 3.79 -10.19
CA ALA A 84 -0.55 3.08 -11.35
C ALA A 84 0.02 1.66 -11.50
N ARG A 85 1.30 1.48 -11.16
CA ARG A 85 1.94 0.17 -11.17
C ARG A 85 1.43 -0.71 -10.03
N CYS A 86 1.26 -0.17 -8.82
CA CYS A 86 0.65 -0.91 -7.71
C CYS A 86 -0.69 -1.52 -8.11
N LEU A 87 -1.57 -0.70 -8.70
CA LEU A 87 -2.89 -1.17 -9.17
C LEU A 87 -2.79 -2.24 -10.26
N ALA A 88 -1.87 -2.09 -11.21
CA ALA A 88 -1.66 -3.08 -12.28
C ALA A 88 -1.13 -4.41 -11.73
N GLU A 89 -0.17 -4.38 -10.80
CA GLU A 89 0.42 -5.57 -10.20
C GLU A 89 -0.61 -6.36 -9.37
N VAL A 90 -1.39 -5.69 -8.51
CA VAL A 90 -2.41 -6.36 -7.69
C VAL A 90 -3.59 -6.86 -8.52
N ARG A 91 -4.00 -6.11 -9.56
CA ARG A 91 -5.08 -6.54 -10.48
C ARG A 91 -4.71 -7.79 -11.26
N SER A 92 -3.45 -7.90 -11.69
CA SER A 92 -2.96 -9.08 -12.42
C SER A 92 -2.63 -10.29 -11.53
N GLY A 93 -2.70 -10.14 -10.19
CA GLY A 93 -2.34 -11.20 -9.25
C GLY A 93 -0.85 -11.50 -9.14
N ARG A 94 0.02 -10.61 -9.66
CA ARG A 94 1.48 -10.75 -9.47
C ARG A 94 1.94 -10.41 -8.06
N VAL A 95 1.10 -9.71 -7.30
CA VAL A 95 1.28 -9.43 -5.87
C VAL A 95 -0.02 -9.76 -5.14
N ASP A 96 0.07 -10.07 -3.85
CA ASP A 96 -1.06 -10.52 -3.05
C ASP A 96 -1.97 -9.37 -2.66
N GLY A 97 -1.40 -8.21 -2.30
CA GLY A 97 -2.20 -7.10 -1.79
C GLY A 97 -1.57 -5.73 -2.01
N ILE A 98 -2.37 -4.73 -1.68
CA ILE A 98 -2.04 -3.30 -1.76
C ILE A 98 -2.58 -2.60 -0.51
N PHE A 99 -1.81 -1.70 0.09
CA PHE A 99 -2.31 -0.89 1.21
C PHE A 99 -2.35 0.59 0.88
N SER A 100 -3.07 1.36 1.71
CA SER A 100 -3.44 2.75 1.44
C SER A 100 -4.39 2.91 0.24
N VAL A 101 -5.31 1.97 0.05
CA VAL A 101 -6.25 1.97 -1.07
C VAL A 101 -7.68 2.31 -0.62
N PHE A 102 -8.36 3.19 -1.37
CA PHE A 102 -9.76 3.53 -1.15
C PHE A 102 -10.70 2.49 -1.71
N LYS A 103 -11.85 2.28 -1.06
CA LYS A 103 -12.96 1.49 -1.58
C LYS A 103 -13.67 2.28 -2.67
N LEU A 104 -13.46 1.89 -3.92
CA LEU A 104 -14.14 2.43 -5.09
C LEU A 104 -14.85 1.31 -5.84
N PRO A 105 -16.02 1.55 -6.45
CA PRO A 105 -16.79 0.52 -7.16
C PRO A 105 -15.97 -0.28 -8.17
N GLU A 106 -15.18 0.39 -9.00
CA GLU A 106 -14.34 -0.23 -10.02
C GLU A 106 -13.20 -1.10 -9.44
N ARG A 107 -12.81 -0.86 -8.20
CA ARG A 107 -11.79 -1.66 -7.51
C ARG A 107 -12.38 -2.89 -6.83
N ASN A 108 -13.67 -2.86 -6.49
CA ASN A 108 -14.37 -4.00 -5.92
C ASN A 108 -14.44 -5.20 -6.87
N GLU A 109 -14.20 -5.01 -8.16
CA GLU A 109 -14.14 -6.10 -9.14
C GLU A 109 -12.95 -7.04 -8.88
N PHE A 110 -11.82 -6.52 -8.41
CA PHE A 110 -10.57 -7.27 -8.25
C PHE A 110 -9.93 -7.21 -6.86
N LEU A 111 -10.48 -6.41 -5.92
CA LEU A 111 -9.99 -6.30 -4.54
C LEU A 111 -11.01 -6.76 -3.51
N THR A 112 -10.51 -7.46 -2.49
CA THR A 112 -11.18 -7.71 -1.21
C THR A 112 -10.46 -6.92 -0.13
N TYR A 113 -11.19 -6.12 0.66
CA TYR A 113 -10.63 -5.17 1.62
C TYR A 113 -10.69 -5.70 3.05
N THR A 114 -9.75 -5.25 3.88
CA THR A 114 -9.90 -5.29 5.35
C THR A 114 -11.13 -4.48 5.76
N ASN A 115 -11.66 -4.76 6.97
CA ASN A 115 -12.81 -4.02 7.50
C ASN A 115 -12.36 -2.78 8.27
N VAL A 116 -11.19 -2.85 8.92
CA VAL A 116 -10.59 -1.74 9.67
C VAL A 116 -9.67 -0.95 8.76
N PRO A 117 -9.85 0.38 8.63
CA PRO A 117 -8.95 1.21 7.83
C PRO A 117 -7.56 1.30 8.46
N VAL A 118 -6.52 1.22 7.61
CA VAL A 118 -5.12 1.39 8.02
C VAL A 118 -4.78 2.86 8.27
N ILE A 119 -5.53 3.79 7.64
CA ILE A 119 -5.45 5.23 7.85
C ILE A 119 -6.75 5.87 7.40
N THR A 120 -7.14 6.99 8.05
CA THR A 120 -8.12 7.94 7.50
C THR A 120 -7.36 9.15 7.01
N GLN A 121 -7.41 9.40 5.71
CA GLN A 121 -6.70 10.50 5.08
C GLN A 121 -7.60 11.74 5.04
N VAL A 122 -7.11 12.84 5.58
CA VAL A 122 -7.80 14.14 5.48
C VAL A 122 -7.39 14.80 4.18
N LEU A 123 -8.37 14.98 3.29
CA LEU A 123 -8.20 15.74 2.06
C LEU A 123 -8.41 17.22 2.36
N ALA A 124 -7.51 18.08 1.91
CA ALA A 124 -7.57 19.51 2.16
C ALA A 124 -7.12 20.32 0.96
N PHE A 125 -7.55 21.58 0.93
CA PHE A 125 -6.98 22.61 0.06
C PHE A 125 -5.85 23.35 0.78
N PHE A 126 -4.86 23.76 -0.01
CA PHE A 126 -3.73 24.57 0.42
C PHE A 126 -3.60 25.79 -0.48
N VAL A 127 -3.20 26.89 0.11
CA VAL A 127 -2.98 28.16 -0.56
C VAL A 127 -1.63 28.76 -0.15
N PRO A 128 -1.05 29.73 -0.88
CA PRO A 128 0.07 30.52 -0.36
C PRO A 128 -0.24 31.09 1.01
N ALA A 129 0.74 31.17 1.89
CA ALA A 129 0.54 31.56 3.30
C ALA A 129 -0.10 32.96 3.46
N ASP A 130 0.22 33.87 2.53
CA ASP A 130 -0.30 35.24 2.47
C ASP A 130 -1.57 35.41 1.64
N SER A 131 -2.19 34.33 1.18
CA SER A 131 -3.45 34.37 0.43
C SER A 131 -4.64 34.68 1.34
N ASP A 132 -5.54 35.53 0.89
CA ASP A 132 -6.80 35.87 1.58
C ASP A 132 -7.95 34.89 1.31
N VAL A 133 -7.70 33.84 0.49
CA VAL A 133 -8.69 32.81 0.15
C VAL A 133 -9.18 32.10 1.42
N LYS A 134 -10.50 31.99 1.55
CA LYS A 134 -11.19 31.26 2.60
C LYS A 134 -12.01 30.14 2.01
N PHE A 135 -12.21 29.09 2.77
CA PHE A 135 -13.02 27.94 2.41
C PHE A 135 -14.04 27.67 3.53
N ASP A 136 -15.30 27.52 3.17
CA ASP A 136 -16.41 27.27 4.10
C ASP A 136 -17.10 25.91 3.85
N GLY A 137 -16.45 25.04 3.03
CA GLY A 137 -17.00 23.75 2.64
C GLY A 137 -17.63 23.74 1.24
N ASP A 138 -17.85 24.90 0.62
CA ASP A 138 -18.40 25.03 -0.72
C ASP A 138 -17.28 25.17 -1.78
N ILE A 139 -17.03 24.08 -2.50
CA ILE A 139 -16.01 24.02 -3.57
C ILE A 139 -16.34 25.02 -4.70
N GLY A 140 -17.61 25.27 -4.98
CA GLY A 140 -18.04 26.21 -6.03
C GLY A 140 -17.50 27.62 -5.85
N LYS A 141 -17.29 28.05 -4.59
CA LYS A 141 -16.72 29.38 -4.27
C LYS A 141 -15.25 29.52 -4.63
N LEU A 142 -14.57 28.43 -4.92
CA LEU A 142 -13.17 28.42 -5.33
C LEU A 142 -12.99 28.37 -6.85
N GLY A 143 -14.07 28.46 -7.63
CA GLY A 143 -14.11 28.23 -9.07
C GLY A 143 -13.30 29.23 -9.91
N GLY A 144 -13.07 30.44 -9.39
CA GLY A 144 -12.25 31.45 -10.08
C GLY A 144 -10.74 31.24 -10.01
N LEU A 145 -10.28 30.25 -9.22
CA LEU A 145 -8.88 30.01 -8.92
C LEU A 145 -8.25 28.96 -9.87
N GLY A 146 -6.94 29.05 -10.05
CA GLY A 146 -6.14 28.00 -10.70
C GLY A 146 -5.74 26.94 -9.68
N ILE A 147 -6.17 25.67 -9.91
CA ILE A 147 -5.88 24.57 -9.01
C ILE A 147 -4.76 23.65 -9.53
N GLY A 148 -3.84 23.26 -8.64
CA GLY A 148 -2.87 22.20 -8.88
C GLY A 148 -3.34 20.86 -8.33
N THR A 149 -3.13 19.81 -9.13
CA THR A 149 -3.45 18.41 -8.79
C THR A 149 -2.27 17.47 -9.08
N ILE A 150 -2.33 16.24 -8.59
CA ILE A 150 -1.36 15.19 -8.94
C ILE A 150 -2.03 14.24 -9.94
N ARG A 151 -1.37 14.02 -11.05
CA ARG A 151 -1.87 13.18 -12.15
C ARG A 151 -2.23 11.76 -11.66
N GLY A 152 -3.41 11.30 -12.05
CA GLY A 152 -3.90 9.96 -11.72
C GLY A 152 -4.32 9.76 -10.27
N THR A 153 -4.34 10.83 -9.46
CA THR A 153 -4.83 10.77 -8.07
C THR A 153 -6.33 11.01 -8.04
N SER A 154 -7.06 10.16 -7.33
CA SER A 154 -8.47 10.40 -6.97
C SER A 154 -8.53 11.17 -5.66
N TYR A 155 -9.33 12.22 -5.64
CA TYR A 155 -9.61 13.07 -4.47
C TYR A 155 -11.02 12.83 -3.89
N GLY A 156 -11.62 11.67 -4.22
CA GLY A 156 -12.99 11.34 -3.82
C GLY A 156 -14.05 11.92 -4.74
N LEU A 157 -15.27 11.38 -4.63
CA LEU A 157 -16.35 11.66 -5.59
C LEU A 157 -16.67 13.14 -5.74
N LYS A 158 -16.65 13.90 -4.64
CA LYS A 158 -16.99 15.33 -4.62
C LYS A 158 -16.01 16.16 -5.46
N VAL A 159 -14.72 15.96 -5.24
CA VAL A 159 -13.67 16.73 -5.94
C VAL A 159 -13.47 16.22 -7.36
N ASP A 160 -13.46 14.89 -7.56
CA ASP A 160 -13.30 14.31 -8.90
C ASP A 160 -14.44 14.72 -9.83
N SER A 161 -15.67 14.88 -9.31
CA SER A 161 -16.80 15.44 -10.05
C SER A 161 -16.56 16.92 -10.39
N ALA A 162 -16.12 17.73 -9.42
CA ALA A 162 -15.86 19.15 -9.63
C ALA A 162 -14.74 19.39 -10.66
N LEU A 163 -13.70 18.55 -10.66
CA LEU A 163 -12.64 18.59 -11.70
C LEU A 163 -13.20 18.28 -13.10
N LYS A 164 -14.09 17.30 -13.21
CA LYS A 164 -14.71 16.92 -14.49
C LYS A 164 -15.69 17.96 -15.01
N THR A 165 -16.40 18.65 -14.13
CA THR A 165 -17.41 19.67 -14.50
C THR A 165 -16.81 21.06 -14.72
N GLY A 166 -15.50 21.23 -14.56
CA GLY A 166 -14.81 22.48 -14.84
C GLY A 166 -15.12 23.61 -13.86
N VAL A 167 -15.21 23.29 -12.57
CA VAL A 167 -15.44 24.29 -11.51
C VAL A 167 -14.31 25.32 -11.45
N TRP A 168 -13.06 24.90 -11.62
CA TRP A 168 -11.89 25.79 -11.54
C TRP A 168 -11.54 26.41 -12.88
N SER A 169 -11.03 27.64 -12.86
CA SER A 169 -10.63 28.38 -14.07
C SER A 169 -9.50 27.70 -14.84
N THR A 170 -8.60 27.06 -14.11
CA THR A 170 -7.46 26.32 -14.67
C THR A 170 -7.13 25.14 -13.78
N VAL A 171 -6.84 23.99 -14.39
CA VAL A 171 -6.35 22.79 -13.69
C VAL A 171 -4.94 22.48 -14.17
N VAL A 172 -3.96 22.51 -13.28
CA VAL A 172 -2.57 22.18 -13.57
C VAL A 172 -2.22 20.84 -12.94
N GLU A 173 -1.96 19.83 -13.77
CA GLU A 173 -1.53 18.52 -13.29
C GLU A 173 -0.02 18.47 -13.09
N THR A 174 0.41 18.04 -11.90
CA THR A 174 1.81 17.77 -11.58
C THR A 174 2.08 16.26 -11.53
N ASN A 175 3.34 15.86 -11.60
CA ASN A 175 3.70 14.44 -11.54
C ASN A 175 3.85 13.91 -10.09
N ASN A 176 4.07 14.80 -9.13
CA ASN A 176 4.28 14.45 -7.72
C ASN A 176 3.96 15.64 -6.80
N VAL A 177 3.90 15.37 -5.51
CA VAL A 177 3.59 16.35 -4.47
C VAL A 177 4.68 17.43 -4.34
N ASP A 178 5.94 17.11 -4.57
CA ASP A 178 7.06 18.05 -4.49
C ASP A 178 6.89 19.19 -5.51
N ASN A 179 6.53 18.84 -6.74
CA ASN A 179 6.24 19.80 -7.79
C ASN A 179 4.99 20.64 -7.46
N LEU A 180 3.95 19.99 -6.91
CA LEU A 180 2.72 20.66 -6.50
C LEU A 180 2.99 21.73 -5.44
N VAL A 181 3.70 21.37 -4.38
CA VAL A 181 4.09 22.27 -3.29
C VAL A 181 5.03 23.38 -3.79
N GLY A 182 5.97 23.04 -4.66
CA GLY A 182 6.85 24.02 -5.29
C GLY A 182 6.10 25.07 -6.12
N MET A 183 5.11 24.65 -6.94
CA MET A 183 4.28 25.57 -7.72
C MET A 183 3.44 26.46 -6.81
N LEU A 184 2.85 25.92 -5.77
CA LEU A 184 2.05 26.68 -4.81
C LEU A 184 2.89 27.73 -4.06
N SER A 185 4.06 27.32 -3.53
CA SER A 185 4.97 28.22 -2.80
C SER A 185 5.52 29.36 -3.65
N LEU A 186 5.61 29.15 -4.96
CA LEU A 186 6.02 30.15 -5.96
C LEU A 186 4.85 30.91 -6.57
N LYS A 187 3.62 30.72 -6.07
CA LYS A 187 2.38 31.38 -6.55
C LYS A 187 2.11 31.17 -8.06
N ARG A 188 2.52 30.01 -8.59
CA ARG A 188 2.25 29.61 -9.99
C ARG A 188 0.87 28.97 -10.15
N ILE A 189 0.28 28.57 -9.04
CA ILE A 189 -1.10 28.13 -8.86
C ILE A 189 -1.65 28.82 -7.62
N ASP A 190 -2.97 29.05 -7.58
CA ASP A 190 -3.62 29.74 -6.48
C ASP A 190 -4.01 28.76 -5.37
N LEU A 191 -4.28 27.51 -5.75
CA LEU A 191 -4.82 26.47 -4.90
C LEU A 191 -4.12 25.15 -5.21
N ALA A 192 -3.80 24.38 -4.21
CA ALA A 192 -3.39 22.99 -4.34
C ALA A 192 -4.34 22.10 -3.56
N ILE A 193 -4.59 20.89 -4.06
CA ILE A 193 -5.35 19.88 -3.34
C ILE A 193 -4.48 18.67 -3.06
N GLY A 194 -4.62 18.12 -1.86
CA GLY A 194 -3.90 16.91 -1.48
C GLY A 194 -4.23 16.43 -0.09
N TYR A 195 -3.69 15.26 0.24
CA TYR A 195 -3.82 14.71 1.57
C TYR A 195 -2.92 15.48 2.53
N ARG A 196 -3.52 15.98 3.63
CA ARG A 196 -2.88 16.88 4.61
C ARG A 196 -1.45 16.50 4.94
N HIS A 197 -1.24 15.29 5.43
CA HIS A 197 0.08 14.85 5.89
C HIS A 197 1.09 14.72 4.75
N VAL A 198 0.68 14.37 3.54
CA VAL A 198 1.56 14.26 2.36
C VAL A 198 2.02 15.64 1.91
N VAL A 199 1.09 16.61 1.81
CA VAL A 199 1.42 17.99 1.39
C VAL A 199 2.29 18.69 2.44
N LEU A 200 1.96 18.57 3.72
CA LEU A 200 2.73 19.19 4.79
C LEU A 200 4.12 18.58 4.96
N ASP A 201 4.26 17.26 4.75
CA ASP A 201 5.57 16.60 4.77
C ASP A 201 6.45 17.06 3.60
N ALA A 202 5.91 17.09 2.39
CA ALA A 202 6.61 17.61 1.22
C ALA A 202 7.02 19.08 1.40
N ALA A 203 6.12 19.92 1.95
CA ALA A 203 6.41 21.31 2.25
C ALA A 203 7.55 21.46 3.28
N ARG A 204 7.54 20.65 4.33
CA ARG A 204 8.60 20.62 5.34
C ARG A 204 9.95 20.22 4.72
N ASN A 205 9.97 19.14 3.97
CA ASN A 205 11.19 18.61 3.35
C ASN A 205 11.79 19.57 2.30
N LYS A 206 10.97 20.42 1.68
CA LYS A 206 11.40 21.45 0.71
C LYS A 206 11.67 22.81 1.34
N GLY A 207 11.44 23.00 2.64
CA GLY A 207 11.57 24.31 3.29
C GLY A 207 10.50 25.32 2.87
N TYR A 208 9.29 24.85 2.59
CA TYR A 208 8.13 25.67 2.16
C TYR A 208 6.98 25.65 3.17
N LEU A 209 7.17 25.07 4.36
CA LEU A 209 6.10 24.94 5.35
C LEU A 209 5.52 26.29 5.79
N ASP A 210 6.34 27.33 5.86
CA ASP A 210 5.98 28.72 6.17
C ASP A 210 5.41 29.49 4.97
N LYS A 211 5.50 28.94 3.76
CA LYS A 211 5.04 29.57 2.51
C LYS A 211 3.66 29.12 2.05
N ILE A 212 3.11 28.11 2.70
CA ILE A 212 1.78 27.58 2.39
C ILE A 212 0.97 27.44 3.66
N ARG A 213 -0.35 27.48 3.53
CA ARG A 213 -1.27 27.15 4.62
C ARG A 213 -2.42 26.28 4.13
N GLU A 214 -2.92 25.45 5.02
CA GLU A 214 -4.14 24.68 4.80
C GLU A 214 -5.36 25.57 4.95
N LEU A 215 -6.40 25.32 4.11
CA LEU A 215 -7.73 25.89 4.30
C LEU A 215 -8.58 24.98 5.21
N SER A 216 -9.30 25.60 6.16
CA SER A 216 -10.24 24.90 7.03
C SER A 216 -11.67 25.30 6.66
N PRO A 217 -12.64 24.37 6.74
CA PRO A 217 -12.50 22.96 7.11
C PRO A 217 -11.78 22.12 6.05
N GLY A 218 -11.36 20.91 6.41
CA GLY A 218 -10.95 19.91 5.41
C GLY A 218 -12.12 19.56 4.48
N ILE A 219 -11.82 19.00 3.31
CA ILE A 219 -12.83 18.68 2.28
C ILE A 219 -13.56 17.39 2.64
N ASP A 220 -12.79 16.38 3.04
CA ASP A 220 -13.27 15.02 3.31
C ASP A 220 -12.28 14.25 4.17
N GLU A 221 -12.80 13.23 4.86
CA GLU A 221 -12.02 12.24 5.59
C GLU A 221 -12.22 10.88 4.91
N ILE A 222 -11.18 10.42 4.21
CA ILE A 222 -11.28 9.25 3.35
C ILE A 222 -10.54 8.08 3.99
N PRO A 223 -11.26 7.04 4.49
CA PRO A 223 -10.63 5.85 5.01
C PRO A 223 -9.96 5.05 3.89
N SER A 224 -8.73 4.62 4.12
CA SER A 224 -8.01 3.73 3.23
C SER A 224 -7.59 2.44 3.94
N TYR A 225 -7.44 1.39 3.17
CA TYR A 225 -7.43 0.02 3.65
C TYR A 225 -6.22 -0.75 3.13
N LEU A 226 -5.91 -1.86 3.77
CA LEU A 226 -5.22 -2.97 3.14
C LEU A 226 -6.26 -3.77 2.34
N ALA A 227 -5.90 -4.14 1.11
CA ALA A 227 -6.75 -4.97 0.26
C ALA A 227 -5.93 -6.02 -0.46
N PHE A 228 -6.56 -7.14 -0.76
CA PHE A 228 -5.97 -8.29 -1.43
C PHE A 228 -6.62 -8.53 -2.79
N ASN A 229 -5.88 -9.08 -3.75
CA ASN A 229 -6.47 -9.52 -5.00
C ASN A 229 -7.51 -10.63 -4.76
N LYS A 230 -8.48 -10.77 -5.67
CA LYS A 230 -9.55 -11.78 -5.55
C LYS A 230 -9.19 -13.14 -6.15
N GLN A 231 -7.96 -13.35 -6.60
CA GLN A 231 -7.56 -14.61 -7.22
C GLN A 231 -7.35 -15.73 -6.19
N HIS A 232 -7.14 -15.35 -4.91
CA HIS A 232 -6.98 -16.28 -3.81
C HIS A 232 -7.88 -15.89 -2.63
N ASP A 233 -8.12 -16.85 -1.74
CA ASP A 233 -8.87 -16.60 -0.50
C ASP A 233 -7.95 -16.08 0.61
N TYR A 234 -8.07 -14.79 0.90
CA TYR A 234 -7.36 -14.11 2.00
C TYR A 234 -8.25 -13.85 3.21
N SER A 235 -9.43 -14.45 3.31
CA SER A 235 -10.41 -14.16 4.38
C SER A 235 -9.82 -14.32 5.78
N LYS A 236 -9.01 -15.37 6.00
CA LYS A 236 -8.32 -15.59 7.29
C LYS A 236 -7.27 -14.53 7.57
N VAL A 237 -6.48 -14.14 6.58
CA VAL A 237 -5.46 -13.09 6.69
C VAL A 237 -6.12 -11.76 7.03
N ILE A 238 -7.20 -11.40 6.33
CA ILE A 238 -8.00 -10.19 6.56
C ILE A 238 -8.53 -10.17 8.00
N ALA A 239 -9.19 -11.25 8.44
CA ALA A 239 -9.75 -11.32 9.80
C ALA A 239 -8.68 -11.22 10.89
N ASN A 240 -7.50 -11.81 10.68
CA ASN A 240 -6.39 -11.72 11.61
C ASN A 240 -5.82 -10.29 11.64
N PHE A 241 -5.61 -9.68 10.47
CA PHE A 241 -5.11 -8.32 10.34
C PHE A 241 -6.05 -7.31 11.00
N ASP A 242 -7.37 -7.40 10.76
CA ASP A 242 -8.38 -6.53 11.38
C ASP A 242 -8.32 -6.60 12.92
N ARG A 243 -8.20 -7.81 13.48
CA ARG A 243 -8.04 -7.97 14.95
C ARG A 243 -6.74 -7.36 15.46
N ALA A 244 -5.62 -7.58 14.75
CA ALA A 244 -4.35 -6.99 15.13
C ALA A 244 -4.40 -5.46 15.10
N LEU A 245 -4.97 -4.88 14.05
CA LEU A 245 -5.08 -3.43 13.91
C LEU A 245 -6.01 -2.81 14.97
N THR A 246 -7.11 -3.50 15.33
CA THR A 246 -7.96 -3.10 16.46
C THR A 246 -7.18 -3.12 17.76
N SER A 247 -6.46 -4.21 18.05
CA SER A 247 -5.62 -4.32 19.24
C SER A 247 -4.53 -3.23 19.30
N MET A 248 -3.97 -2.82 18.14
CA MET A 248 -3.00 -1.71 18.09
C MET A 248 -3.61 -0.36 18.47
N LYS A 249 -4.88 -0.14 18.14
CA LYS A 249 -5.62 1.06 18.56
C LYS A 249 -5.95 1.04 20.05
N ASP A 250 -6.33 -0.13 20.58
CA ASP A 250 -6.67 -0.30 21.99
C ASP A 250 -5.46 -0.11 22.92
N ASP A 251 -4.27 -0.52 22.50
CA ASP A 251 -3.03 -0.39 23.29
C ASP A 251 -2.18 0.84 22.91
N HIS A 252 -2.70 1.74 22.06
CA HIS A 252 -2.07 2.97 21.61
C HIS A 252 -0.77 2.81 20.79
N SER A 253 -0.40 1.59 20.39
CA SER A 253 0.78 1.38 19.54
C SER A 253 0.58 1.93 18.12
N PHE A 254 -0.67 2.01 17.66
CA PHE A 254 -1.03 2.67 16.41
C PHE A 254 -0.70 4.16 16.46
N GLU A 255 -1.13 4.86 17.49
CA GLU A 255 -0.87 6.29 17.71
C GLU A 255 0.64 6.55 17.88
N ALA A 256 1.35 5.69 18.62
CA ALA A 256 2.79 5.83 18.81
C ALA A 256 3.57 5.74 17.47
N ILE A 257 3.13 4.88 16.53
CA ILE A 257 3.73 4.83 15.18
C ILE A 257 3.48 6.17 14.45
N TYR A 258 2.28 6.74 14.53
CA TYR A 258 1.98 8.03 13.91
C TYR A 258 2.83 9.15 14.49
N GLU A 259 2.96 9.23 15.81
CA GLU A 259 3.73 10.25 16.51
C GLU A 259 5.22 10.22 16.15
N LYS A 260 5.77 9.03 15.89
CA LYS A 260 7.15 8.86 15.41
C LYS A 260 7.44 9.66 14.13
N TYR A 261 6.46 9.78 13.23
CA TYR A 261 6.63 10.44 11.93
C TYR A 261 6.09 11.87 11.89
N LEU A 262 4.98 12.12 12.56
CA LEU A 262 4.26 13.40 12.46
C LEU A 262 4.49 14.30 13.68
N GLY A 263 5.15 13.80 14.72
CA GLY A 263 5.25 14.44 16.01
C GLY A 263 3.97 14.26 16.86
N PRO A 264 4.00 14.61 18.13
CA PRO A 264 2.84 14.51 19.00
C PRO A 264 1.68 15.32 18.40
N LYS A 265 0.44 14.80 18.51
CA LYS A 265 -0.76 15.52 18.11
C LYS A 265 -0.77 16.86 18.84
N ALA A 266 -0.75 17.98 18.11
CA ALA A 266 -1.06 19.26 18.69
C ALA A 266 -2.44 19.12 19.34
N GLY A 267 -2.51 19.34 20.66
CA GLY A 267 -3.75 19.16 21.42
C GLY A 267 -4.89 19.93 20.78
N HIS A 268 -6.02 19.26 20.66
CA HIS A 268 -7.31 19.86 20.32
C HIS A 268 -7.78 20.73 21.48
#